data_edb85cb90ce6b331c33c16f41efd2613
#
_entry.id   edb85cb90ce6b331c33c16f41efd2613
#
_cell.length_a   1.000
_cell.length_b   1.000
_cell.length_c   1.000
_cell.angle_alpha   90.00
_cell.angle_beta   90.00
_cell.angle_gamma   90.00
#
_symmetry.space_group_name_H-M   'P 1'
#
loop_
_entity.id
_entity.type
_entity.pdbx_description
1 polymer ?
#
loop_
_entity_poly.entity_id
_entity_poly.type
_entity_poly.pdbx_seq_one_letter_code
_entity_poly.pdbx_strand_id
1 'polypeptide(L)'
;MRYFSIILLFVFSTSVCAQSNNNGISTSYKFKEVIDKVSRYYVDSTDDEGLTETAIVALLEELDPHSTYIPADELQAAQTSINGSFVGVGIRFQIMKDTLNVVATISGGPAEKLGVLPGDKIVVVDEENIAGVGLRNSDVREKLMGELGSKVKVEVQRRNAKKNLVFNITRDKIPVFSVDSYYMVDEKTAYIKLNSFSRRSHEEVRMALSDLKNQG
;
A
#
# COMPACT_ATOMS: atom_id res chain seq x y z
N MET A 1 25.10 -85.22 -14.62
CA MET A 1 25.51 -84.43 -13.46
C MET A 1 25.21 -83.02 -13.74
N ARG A 2 24.18 -82.41 -13.09
CA ARG A 2 23.64 -81.08 -13.41
C ARG A 2 24.08 -80.17 -12.28
N TYR A 3 24.84 -79.16 -12.61
CA TYR A 3 25.25 -78.12 -11.67
C TYR A 3 24.11 -77.04 -11.59
N PHE A 4 23.56 -76.97 -10.36
CA PHE A 4 22.57 -75.94 -10.04
C PHE A 4 23.29 -74.70 -9.49
N SER A 5 23.48 -73.66 -10.30
CA SER A 5 24.04 -72.38 -9.86
C SER A 5 22.95 -71.58 -9.21
N ILE A 6 23.03 -71.41 -7.89
CA ILE A 6 22.19 -70.51 -7.14
C ILE A 6 22.83 -69.09 -7.25
N ILE A 7 22.22 -68.21 -8.05
CA ILE A 7 22.58 -66.80 -8.08
C ILE A 7 21.85 -66.12 -6.92
N LEU A 8 22.62 -65.77 -5.88
CA LEU A 8 22.13 -65.01 -4.74
C LEU A 8 22.06 -63.53 -5.15
N LEU A 9 20.85 -63.02 -5.50
CA LEU A 9 20.61 -61.63 -5.87
C LEU A 9 20.55 -60.81 -4.56
N PHE A 10 21.65 -60.14 -4.24
CA PHE A 10 21.70 -59.20 -3.11
C PHE A 10 21.02 -57.89 -3.53
N VAL A 11 19.73 -57.78 -3.16
CA VAL A 11 18.99 -56.51 -3.31
C VAL A 11 19.43 -55.58 -2.20
N PHE A 12 20.32 -54.67 -2.53
CA PHE A 12 20.70 -53.55 -1.65
C PHE A 12 19.54 -52.55 -1.70
N SER A 13 18.58 -52.69 -0.79
CA SER A 13 17.58 -51.65 -0.54
C SER A 13 18.26 -50.50 0.16
N THR A 14 18.68 -49.50 -0.62
CA THR A 14 19.05 -48.17 -0.07
C THR A 14 17.76 -47.54 0.45
N SER A 15 17.53 -47.70 1.76
CA SER A 15 16.56 -46.88 2.47
C SER A 15 17.06 -45.44 2.40
N VAL A 16 16.56 -44.65 1.43
CA VAL A 16 16.64 -43.18 1.47
C VAL A 16 15.79 -42.79 2.68
N CYS A 17 16.44 -42.63 3.83
CA CYS A 17 15.85 -41.88 4.93
C CYS A 17 15.65 -40.46 4.45
N ALA A 18 14.47 -40.16 3.89
CA ALA A 18 13.98 -38.80 3.83
C ALA A 18 13.89 -38.35 5.29
N GLN A 19 14.92 -37.60 5.74
CA GLN A 19 14.83 -36.86 6.98
C GLN A 19 13.74 -35.79 6.74
N SER A 20 12.50 -36.18 6.98
CA SER A 20 11.41 -35.26 7.20
C SER A 20 11.84 -34.40 8.39
N ASN A 21 12.11 -33.11 8.09
CA ASN A 21 12.43 -32.15 9.11
C ASN A 21 11.14 -31.86 9.90
N ASN A 22 10.74 -32.80 10.76
CA ASN A 22 9.56 -32.71 11.64
C ASN A 22 9.67 -31.52 12.63
N ASN A 23 10.83 -30.87 12.71
CA ASN A 23 11.04 -29.75 13.60
C ASN A 23 10.19 -28.52 13.18
N GLY A 24 9.94 -28.32 11.88
CA GLY A 24 9.14 -27.19 11.39
C GLY A 24 7.65 -27.29 11.77
N ILE A 25 7.07 -28.48 11.67
CA ILE A 25 5.66 -28.72 12.04
C ILE A 25 5.48 -28.57 13.56
N SER A 26 6.43 -29.09 14.35
CA SER A 26 6.40 -28.97 15.82
C SER A 26 6.52 -27.52 16.28
N THR A 27 7.33 -26.70 15.60
CA THR A 27 7.57 -25.30 15.97
C THR A 27 6.38 -24.42 15.60
N SER A 28 5.81 -24.60 14.42
CA SER A 28 4.61 -23.86 14.00
C SER A 28 3.39 -24.22 14.85
N TYR A 29 3.26 -25.48 15.25
CA TYR A 29 2.21 -25.91 16.16
C TYR A 29 2.34 -25.26 17.53
N LYS A 30 3.57 -25.17 18.09
CA LYS A 30 3.83 -24.49 19.35
C LYS A 30 3.40 -23.01 19.30
N PHE A 31 3.71 -22.32 18.21
CA PHE A 31 3.32 -20.93 18.02
C PHE A 31 1.79 -20.77 17.99
N LYS A 32 1.11 -21.62 17.21
CA LYS A 32 -0.36 -21.66 17.18
C LYS A 32 -0.96 -21.92 18.56
N GLU A 33 -0.41 -22.89 19.32
CA GLU A 33 -0.90 -23.22 20.65
C GLU A 33 -0.78 -22.06 21.64
N VAL A 34 0.29 -21.25 21.52
CA VAL A 34 0.47 -20.05 22.36
C VAL A 34 -0.63 -19.03 22.06
N ILE A 35 -0.87 -18.72 20.79
CA ILE A 35 -1.93 -17.79 20.40
C ILE A 35 -3.30 -18.29 20.87
N ASP A 36 -3.62 -19.57 20.63
CA ASP A 36 -4.89 -20.17 21.07
C ASP A 36 -5.08 -20.10 22.59
N LYS A 37 -3.99 -20.21 23.38
CA LYS A 37 -4.05 -20.09 24.84
C LYS A 37 -4.22 -18.65 25.28
N VAL A 38 -3.53 -17.69 24.67
CA VAL A 38 -3.69 -16.27 24.95
C VAL A 38 -5.12 -15.84 24.68
N SER A 39 -5.65 -16.13 23.51
CA SER A 39 -7.03 -15.79 23.10
C SER A 39 -8.10 -16.37 24.06
N ARG A 40 -7.86 -17.56 24.65
CA ARG A 40 -8.85 -18.23 25.52
C ARG A 40 -8.72 -17.93 27.00
N TYR A 41 -7.53 -17.65 27.49
CA TYR A 41 -7.24 -17.63 28.93
C TYR A 41 -6.65 -16.33 29.42
N TYR A 42 -6.41 -15.33 28.55
CA TYR A 42 -5.99 -14.03 29.01
C TYR A 42 -7.10 -13.36 29.81
N VAL A 43 -6.74 -12.51 30.77
CA VAL A 43 -7.67 -11.90 31.74
C VAL A 43 -8.63 -10.90 31.07
N ASP A 44 -8.15 -10.21 30.03
CA ASP A 44 -8.93 -9.24 29.26
C ASP A 44 -9.18 -9.76 27.83
N SER A 45 -10.12 -9.13 27.09
CA SER A 45 -10.31 -9.42 25.67
C SER A 45 -9.06 -9.07 24.88
N THR A 46 -8.58 -10.01 24.05
CA THR A 46 -7.41 -9.82 23.20
C THR A 46 -7.80 -9.41 21.78
N ASP A 47 -6.98 -8.55 21.19
CA ASP A 47 -6.98 -8.32 19.74
C ASP A 47 -6.09 -9.37 19.08
N ASP A 48 -6.69 -10.49 18.71
CA ASP A 48 -5.96 -11.63 18.15
C ASP A 48 -5.33 -11.32 16.79
N GLU A 49 -5.95 -10.44 16.00
CA GLU A 49 -5.42 -9.97 14.72
C GLU A 49 -4.18 -9.12 14.93
N GLY A 50 -4.26 -8.09 15.77
CA GLY A 50 -3.12 -7.22 16.09
C GLY A 50 -1.95 -7.97 16.75
N LEU A 51 -2.24 -8.95 17.62
CA LEU A 51 -1.21 -9.82 18.20
C LEU A 51 -0.52 -10.69 17.14
N THR A 52 -1.29 -11.22 16.19
CA THR A 52 -0.76 -12.03 15.08
C THR A 52 0.12 -11.19 14.17
N GLU A 53 -0.32 -10.01 13.78
CA GLU A 53 0.47 -9.10 12.96
C GLU A 53 1.76 -8.66 13.64
N THR A 54 1.70 -8.31 14.92
CA THR A 54 2.87 -7.99 15.74
C THR A 54 3.88 -9.13 15.75
N ALA A 55 3.41 -10.37 15.89
CA ALA A 55 4.27 -11.54 15.89
C ALA A 55 4.91 -11.81 14.50
N ILE A 56 4.17 -11.56 13.41
CA ILE A 56 4.69 -11.66 12.03
C ILE A 56 5.79 -10.62 11.81
N VAL A 57 5.57 -9.36 12.22
CA VAL A 57 6.57 -8.29 12.11
C VAL A 57 7.84 -8.66 12.85
N ALA A 58 7.73 -9.05 14.13
CA ALA A 58 8.88 -9.46 14.94
C ALA A 58 9.66 -10.65 14.35
N LEU A 59 8.95 -11.61 13.75
CA LEU A 59 9.57 -12.76 13.08
C LEU A 59 10.37 -12.34 11.84
N LEU A 60 9.83 -11.41 11.05
CA LEU A 60 10.48 -10.94 9.83
C LEU A 60 11.68 -10.03 10.13
N GLU A 61 11.63 -9.24 11.20
CA GLU A 61 12.75 -8.41 11.66
C GLU A 61 14.00 -9.22 12.01
N GLU A 62 13.84 -10.48 12.46
CA GLU A 62 14.95 -11.40 12.75
C GLU A 62 15.59 -12.01 11.49
N LEU A 63 15.00 -11.82 10.29
CA LEU A 63 15.53 -12.39 9.06
C LEU A 63 16.50 -11.43 8.37
N ASP A 64 15.97 -10.39 7.74
CA ASP A 64 16.75 -9.40 7.00
C ASP A 64 15.97 -8.07 6.84
N PRO A 65 16.64 -6.94 6.56
CA PRO A 65 15.99 -5.63 6.43
C PRO A 65 15.03 -5.50 5.23
N HIS A 66 14.99 -6.47 4.30
CA HIS A 66 14.12 -6.46 3.13
C HIS A 66 12.85 -7.29 3.35
N SER A 67 12.83 -8.11 4.39
CA SER A 67 11.67 -8.91 4.77
C SER A 67 10.70 -8.04 5.58
N THR A 68 9.63 -7.59 4.94
CA THR A 68 8.66 -6.67 5.55
C THR A 68 7.26 -7.21 5.41
N TYR A 69 6.48 -7.18 6.48
CA TYR A 69 5.05 -7.43 6.44
C TYR A 69 4.30 -6.15 6.07
N ILE A 70 3.35 -6.26 5.16
CA ILE A 70 2.46 -5.17 4.78
C ILE A 70 1.05 -5.55 5.23
N PRO A 71 0.49 -4.90 6.25
CA PRO A 71 -0.89 -5.12 6.68
C PRO A 71 -1.91 -4.89 5.57
N ALA A 72 -3.08 -5.51 5.69
CA ALA A 72 -4.11 -5.44 4.65
C ALA A 72 -4.59 -4.00 4.37
N ASP A 73 -4.66 -3.16 5.40
CA ASP A 73 -5.03 -1.75 5.31
C ASP A 73 -3.94 -0.88 4.65
N GLU A 74 -2.67 -1.30 4.68
CA GLU A 74 -1.55 -0.62 4.02
C GLU A 74 -1.27 -1.15 2.60
N LEU A 75 -1.81 -2.31 2.24
CA LEU A 75 -1.54 -2.98 0.96
C LEU A 75 -1.85 -2.07 -0.24
N GLN A 76 -2.95 -1.32 -0.18
CA GLN A 76 -3.33 -0.41 -1.26
C GLN A 76 -2.32 0.75 -1.43
N ALA A 77 -1.78 1.28 -0.34
CA ALA A 77 -0.76 2.32 -0.38
C ALA A 77 0.56 1.79 -0.98
N ALA A 78 0.98 0.59 -0.57
CA ALA A 78 2.16 -0.08 -1.13
C ALA A 78 2.00 -0.36 -2.63
N GLN A 79 0.86 -0.88 -3.05
CA GLN A 79 0.55 -1.11 -4.47
C GLN A 79 0.53 0.19 -5.29
N THR A 80 0.01 1.29 -4.72
CA THR A 80 0.01 2.61 -5.35
C THR A 80 1.43 3.08 -5.63
N SER A 81 2.32 2.93 -4.66
CA SER A 81 3.74 3.28 -4.80
C SER A 81 4.40 2.49 -5.95
N ILE A 82 4.15 1.18 -6.03
CA ILE A 82 4.70 0.32 -7.08
C ILE A 82 4.09 0.64 -8.45
N ASN A 83 2.77 0.80 -8.53
CA ASN A 83 2.06 1.01 -9.80
C ASN A 83 2.22 2.44 -10.35
N GLY A 84 2.61 3.40 -9.51
CA GLY A 84 2.72 4.82 -9.86
C GLY A 84 1.37 5.46 -10.20
N SER A 85 0.27 4.92 -9.66
CA SER A 85 -1.07 5.49 -9.80
C SER A 85 -2.06 4.84 -8.83
N PHE A 86 -3.12 5.54 -8.50
CA PHE A 86 -4.27 5.02 -7.74
C PHE A 86 -5.57 5.53 -8.35
N VAL A 87 -6.70 4.96 -7.93
CA VAL A 87 -8.03 5.43 -8.35
C VAL A 87 -8.69 6.18 -7.20
N GLY A 88 -9.11 7.43 -7.46
CA GLY A 88 -9.71 8.28 -6.43
C GLY A 88 -10.11 9.67 -6.94
N VAL A 89 -10.31 10.59 -6.03
CA VAL A 89 -10.77 11.96 -6.31
C VAL A 89 -9.67 12.93 -6.76
N GLY A 90 -8.39 12.62 -6.53
CA GLY A 90 -7.26 13.46 -6.96
C GLY A 90 -6.99 14.66 -6.07
N ILE A 91 -6.93 14.49 -4.76
CA ILE A 91 -6.51 15.52 -3.79
C ILE A 91 -5.30 15.07 -2.98
N ARG A 92 -4.49 16.03 -2.54
CA ARG A 92 -3.60 15.90 -1.39
C ARG A 92 -4.25 16.54 -0.18
N PHE A 93 -4.26 15.85 0.94
CA PHE A 93 -4.96 16.29 2.13
C PHE A 93 -4.09 16.19 3.39
N GLN A 94 -4.54 16.84 4.43
CA GLN A 94 -4.00 16.73 5.78
C GLN A 94 -5.17 16.75 6.77
N ILE A 95 -5.14 15.88 7.76
CA ILE A 95 -6.10 15.93 8.87
C ILE A 95 -5.59 16.95 9.88
N MET A 96 -6.37 18.01 10.10
CA MET A 96 -6.08 19.06 11.07
C MET A 96 -7.30 19.29 11.94
N LYS A 97 -7.13 19.20 13.27
CA LYS A 97 -8.24 19.34 14.25
C LYS A 97 -9.41 18.43 13.89
N ASP A 98 -9.08 17.16 13.66
CA ASP A 98 -10.05 16.11 13.32
C ASP A 98 -10.96 16.46 12.13
N THR A 99 -10.39 17.14 11.13
CA THR A 99 -11.08 17.55 9.90
C THR A 99 -10.15 17.37 8.72
N LEU A 100 -10.68 16.87 7.61
CA LEU A 100 -9.94 16.67 6.37
C LEU A 100 -9.80 17.99 5.62
N ASN A 101 -8.58 18.50 5.52
CA ASN A 101 -8.26 19.72 4.78
C ASN A 101 -7.59 19.41 3.46
N VAL A 102 -8.09 19.97 2.38
CA VAL A 102 -7.47 19.86 1.05
C VAL A 102 -6.22 20.77 1.03
N VAL A 103 -5.05 20.16 0.88
CA VAL A 103 -3.78 20.89 0.74
C VAL A 103 -3.55 21.31 -0.70
N ALA A 104 -3.85 20.42 -1.64
CA ALA A 104 -3.77 20.67 -3.08
C ALA A 104 -4.64 19.68 -3.85
N THR A 105 -5.06 20.05 -5.05
CA THR A 105 -5.61 19.15 -6.05
C THR A 105 -4.48 18.60 -6.92
N ILE A 106 -4.67 17.38 -7.46
CA ILE A 106 -3.77 16.81 -8.45
C ILE A 106 -4.15 17.38 -9.82
N SER A 107 -3.17 17.94 -10.54
CA SER A 107 -3.40 18.57 -11.84
C SER A 107 -4.04 17.61 -12.84
N GLY A 108 -5.08 18.07 -13.51
CA GLY A 108 -5.91 17.26 -14.41
C GLY A 108 -6.84 16.26 -13.73
N GLY A 109 -6.81 16.18 -12.39
CA GLY A 109 -7.62 15.25 -11.61
C GLY A 109 -9.10 15.66 -11.52
N PRO A 110 -9.98 14.71 -11.11
CA PRO A 110 -11.42 14.95 -11.06
C PRO A 110 -11.82 16.09 -10.09
N ALA A 111 -11.19 16.17 -8.92
CA ALA A 111 -11.49 17.22 -7.94
C ALA A 111 -11.14 18.63 -8.47
N GLU A 112 -10.01 18.77 -9.17
CA GLU A 112 -9.61 20.03 -9.79
C GLU A 112 -10.62 20.47 -10.86
N LYS A 113 -11.02 19.56 -11.75
CA LYS A 113 -12.01 19.84 -12.82
C LYS A 113 -13.35 20.31 -12.29
N LEU A 114 -13.73 19.90 -11.09
CA LEU A 114 -14.97 20.32 -10.44
C LEU A 114 -14.81 21.58 -9.59
N GLY A 115 -13.60 22.11 -9.45
CA GLY A 115 -13.35 23.36 -8.72
C GLY A 115 -13.19 23.19 -7.21
N VAL A 116 -12.75 22.02 -6.74
CA VAL A 116 -12.24 21.86 -5.38
C VAL A 116 -10.93 22.64 -5.26
N LEU A 117 -10.74 23.38 -4.18
CA LEU A 117 -9.63 24.30 -4.00
C LEU A 117 -8.77 23.94 -2.77
N PRO A 118 -7.49 24.29 -2.77
CA PRO A 118 -6.68 24.28 -1.55
C PRO A 118 -7.33 25.10 -0.44
N GLY A 119 -7.35 24.57 0.78
CA GLY A 119 -8.00 25.16 1.95
C GLY A 119 -9.47 24.77 2.14
N ASP A 120 -10.06 24.03 1.22
CA ASP A 120 -11.37 23.43 1.40
C ASP A 120 -11.31 22.37 2.51
N LYS A 121 -12.37 22.29 3.33
CA LYS A 121 -12.53 21.28 4.37
C LYS A 121 -13.63 20.32 3.96
N ILE A 122 -13.30 19.08 3.73
CA ILE A 122 -14.30 18.04 3.46
C ILE A 122 -14.89 17.60 4.80
N VAL A 123 -16.19 17.78 4.96
CA VAL A 123 -16.90 17.52 6.21
C VAL A 123 -17.88 16.36 6.12
N VAL A 124 -18.38 16.06 4.90
CA VAL A 124 -19.29 14.93 4.64
C VAL A 124 -18.81 14.19 3.39
N VAL A 125 -18.86 12.87 3.43
CA VAL A 125 -18.62 11.98 2.28
C VAL A 125 -19.75 10.96 2.23
N ASP A 126 -20.44 10.85 1.07
CA ASP A 126 -21.58 9.95 0.84
C ASP A 126 -22.61 9.99 1.99
N GLU A 127 -22.98 11.23 2.40
CA GLU A 127 -23.96 11.53 3.46
C GLU A 127 -23.48 11.24 4.90
N GLU A 128 -22.27 10.74 5.08
CA GLU A 128 -21.66 10.48 6.38
C GLU A 128 -20.77 11.67 6.81
N ASN A 129 -21.00 12.18 8.03
CA ASN A 129 -20.13 13.19 8.61
C ASN A 129 -18.76 12.57 8.96
N ILE A 130 -17.68 13.19 8.47
CA ILE A 130 -16.31 12.76 8.71
C ILE A 130 -15.48 13.76 9.53
N ALA A 131 -16.09 14.85 9.97
CA ALA A 131 -15.40 15.86 10.79
C ALA A 131 -15.73 15.67 12.27
N GLY A 132 -14.72 15.69 13.15
CA GLY A 132 -14.90 15.57 14.59
C GLY A 132 -15.21 14.15 15.07
N VAL A 133 -14.82 13.10 14.34
CA VAL A 133 -15.15 11.68 14.61
C VAL A 133 -13.93 10.80 14.89
N GLY A 134 -12.75 11.40 15.11
CA GLY A 134 -11.49 10.67 15.26
C GLY A 134 -10.95 10.14 13.92
N LEU A 135 -11.08 10.94 12.87
CA LEU A 135 -10.75 10.59 11.48
C LEU A 135 -9.27 10.18 11.32
N ARG A 136 -9.01 9.03 10.72
CA ARG A 136 -7.68 8.52 10.39
C ARG A 136 -7.39 8.61 8.90
N ASN A 137 -6.11 8.58 8.52
CA ASN A 137 -5.71 8.56 7.11
C ASN A 137 -6.22 7.33 6.34
N SER A 138 -6.36 6.18 6.99
CA SER A 138 -6.99 4.97 6.43
C SER A 138 -8.44 5.23 6.03
N ASP A 139 -9.21 5.83 6.95
CA ASP A 139 -10.64 6.09 6.76
C ASP A 139 -10.89 7.05 5.59
N VAL A 140 -10.02 8.07 5.46
CA VAL A 140 -10.06 9.00 4.32
C VAL A 140 -9.77 8.28 3.00
N ARG A 141 -8.76 7.41 2.97
CA ARG A 141 -8.45 6.63 1.77
C ARG A 141 -9.61 5.72 1.37
N GLU A 142 -10.14 4.97 2.31
CA GLU A 142 -11.29 4.08 2.09
C GLU A 142 -12.48 4.83 1.47
N LYS A 143 -12.81 6.01 1.98
CA LYS A 143 -13.95 6.80 1.51
C LYS A 143 -13.70 7.50 0.16
N LEU A 144 -12.50 8.00 -0.10
CA LEU A 144 -12.22 8.80 -1.30
C LEU A 144 -11.62 8.01 -2.47
N MET A 145 -10.99 6.86 -2.20
CA MET A 145 -10.58 5.92 -3.24
C MET A 145 -11.72 4.96 -3.58
N GLY A 146 -11.57 4.15 -4.62
CA GLY A 146 -12.56 3.16 -5.00
C GLY A 146 -12.41 2.72 -6.46
N GLU A 147 -13.45 2.13 -7.03
CA GLU A 147 -13.43 1.65 -8.40
C GLU A 147 -13.39 2.80 -9.42
N LEU A 148 -12.70 2.58 -10.53
CA LEU A 148 -12.63 3.54 -11.64
C LEU A 148 -14.03 3.83 -12.18
N GLY A 149 -14.36 5.13 -12.31
CA GLY A 149 -15.66 5.57 -12.79
C GLY A 149 -16.78 5.58 -11.74
N SER A 150 -16.54 5.05 -10.53
CA SER A 150 -17.50 5.18 -9.44
C SER A 150 -17.62 6.64 -8.97
N LYS A 151 -18.75 7.00 -8.38
CA LYS A 151 -19.01 8.36 -7.91
C LYS A 151 -18.92 8.43 -6.40
N VAL A 152 -18.46 9.57 -5.90
CA VAL A 152 -18.48 9.93 -4.48
C VAL A 152 -19.02 11.36 -4.35
N LYS A 153 -19.93 11.55 -3.42
CA LYS A 153 -20.47 12.87 -3.06
C LYS A 153 -19.72 13.44 -1.89
N VAL A 154 -19.10 14.60 -2.05
CA VAL A 154 -18.39 15.27 -0.97
C VAL A 154 -19.02 16.63 -0.67
N GLU A 155 -19.20 16.95 0.61
CA GLU A 155 -19.58 18.27 1.05
C GLU A 155 -18.38 18.98 1.65
N VAL A 156 -18.17 20.19 1.17
CA VAL A 156 -16.99 21.00 1.45
C VAL A 156 -17.37 22.28 2.14
N GLN A 157 -16.77 22.54 3.28
CA GLN A 157 -16.83 23.86 3.91
C GLN A 157 -15.69 24.72 3.38
N ARG A 158 -16.03 25.78 2.66
CA ARG A 158 -15.09 26.77 2.13
C ARG A 158 -15.18 28.09 2.91
N ARG A 159 -14.02 28.67 3.24
CA ARG A 159 -13.93 29.84 4.14
C ARG A 159 -14.86 30.98 3.78
N ASN A 160 -15.06 31.27 2.50
CA ASN A 160 -15.86 32.42 2.03
C ASN A 160 -17.28 32.03 1.55
N ALA A 161 -17.67 30.76 1.71
CA ALA A 161 -19.00 30.29 1.32
C ALA A 161 -19.94 30.30 2.54
N LYS A 162 -21.18 30.80 2.33
CA LYS A 162 -22.20 30.83 3.39
C LYS A 162 -22.80 29.44 3.68
N LYS A 163 -22.67 28.51 2.75
CA LYS A 163 -23.19 27.13 2.84
C LYS A 163 -22.12 26.16 2.34
N ASN A 164 -22.19 24.91 2.75
CA ASN A 164 -21.37 23.86 2.21
C ASN A 164 -21.57 23.74 0.69
N LEU A 165 -20.49 23.52 -0.02
CA LEU A 165 -20.49 23.21 -1.45
C LEU A 165 -20.55 21.70 -1.63
N VAL A 166 -21.36 21.24 -2.57
CA VAL A 166 -21.51 19.81 -2.85
C VAL A 166 -20.86 19.49 -4.19
N PHE A 167 -19.97 18.49 -4.19
CA PHE A 167 -19.29 18.02 -5.39
C PHE A 167 -19.59 16.52 -5.57
N ASN A 168 -20.10 16.16 -6.76
CA ASN A 168 -20.23 14.75 -7.17
C ASN A 168 -19.03 14.40 -8.03
N ILE A 169 -18.04 13.76 -7.43
CA ILE A 169 -16.76 13.48 -8.06
C ILE A 169 -16.80 12.06 -8.64
N THR A 170 -16.51 11.91 -9.92
CA THR A 170 -16.28 10.60 -10.53
C THR A 170 -14.82 10.22 -10.32
N ARG A 171 -14.56 9.11 -9.65
CA ARG A 171 -13.20 8.63 -9.37
C ARG A 171 -12.50 8.29 -10.68
N ASP A 172 -11.25 8.70 -10.78
CA ASP A 172 -10.42 8.50 -11.97
C ASP A 172 -9.03 8.03 -11.58
N LYS A 173 -8.25 7.57 -12.55
CA LYS A 173 -6.87 7.16 -12.37
C LYS A 173 -5.98 8.38 -12.14
N ILE A 174 -5.43 8.50 -10.96
CA ILE A 174 -4.58 9.58 -10.52
C ILE A 174 -3.11 9.16 -10.64
N PRO A 175 -2.29 9.82 -11.47
CA PRO A 175 -0.88 9.51 -11.57
C PRO A 175 -0.11 9.95 -10.33
N VAL A 176 0.82 9.10 -9.88
CA VAL A 176 1.83 9.44 -8.89
C VAL A 176 3.16 9.47 -9.62
N PHE A 177 3.70 10.66 -9.80
CA PHE A 177 4.95 10.83 -10.54
C PHE A 177 6.16 10.45 -9.68
N SER A 178 7.06 9.66 -10.27
CA SER A 178 8.34 9.30 -9.68
C SER A 178 9.37 10.43 -9.83
N VAL A 179 9.35 11.13 -10.97
CA VAL A 179 10.18 12.31 -11.24
C VAL A 179 9.45 13.56 -10.72
N ASP A 180 10.07 14.21 -9.75
CA ASP A 180 9.53 15.42 -9.09
C ASP A 180 9.88 16.69 -9.85
N SER A 181 11.12 16.81 -10.30
CA SER A 181 11.62 17.95 -11.02
C SER A 181 12.81 17.58 -11.89
N TYR A 182 12.97 18.30 -13.01
CA TYR A 182 14.15 18.20 -13.86
C TYR A 182 14.40 19.54 -14.56
N TYR A 183 15.66 19.92 -14.72
CA TYR A 183 16.06 21.17 -15.38
C TYR A 183 17.54 21.15 -15.75
N MET A 184 17.95 22.03 -16.67
CA MET A 184 19.35 22.29 -16.96
C MET A 184 19.95 23.20 -15.88
N VAL A 185 21.02 22.76 -15.26
CA VAL A 185 21.79 23.57 -14.28
C VAL A 185 22.69 24.56 -15.02
N ASP A 186 23.30 24.09 -16.10
CA ASP A 186 24.11 24.87 -17.05
C ASP A 186 23.99 24.22 -18.45
N GLU A 187 24.75 24.72 -19.45
CA GLU A 187 24.69 24.24 -20.84
C GLU A 187 25.03 22.75 -21.03
N LYS A 188 25.65 22.09 -20.04
CA LYS A 188 26.14 20.71 -20.14
C LYS A 188 25.66 19.79 -19.02
N THR A 189 25.10 20.40 -17.94
CA THR A 189 24.74 19.66 -16.73
C THR A 189 23.24 19.74 -16.51
N ALA A 190 22.60 18.59 -16.45
CA ALA A 190 21.19 18.47 -16.13
C ALA A 190 20.96 17.88 -14.74
N TYR A 191 19.88 18.29 -14.10
CA TYR A 191 19.42 17.74 -12.83
C TYR A 191 18.07 17.04 -13.01
N ILE A 192 17.95 15.84 -12.45
CA ILE A 192 16.67 15.09 -12.37
C ILE A 192 16.50 14.61 -10.95
N LYS A 193 15.37 14.94 -10.32
CA LYS A 193 15.02 14.48 -9.00
C LYS A 193 14.00 13.35 -9.08
N LEU A 194 14.42 12.14 -8.68
CA LEU A 194 13.58 10.97 -8.57
C LEU A 194 13.21 10.76 -7.08
N ASN A 195 11.92 10.83 -6.75
CA ASN A 195 11.44 10.68 -5.38
C ASN A 195 11.10 9.23 -5.01
N SER A 196 10.74 8.41 -6.00
CA SER A 196 10.35 7.01 -5.79
C SER A 196 10.63 6.17 -7.02
N PHE A 197 10.70 4.86 -6.83
CA PHE A 197 10.78 3.89 -7.93
C PHE A 197 9.42 3.22 -8.11
N SER A 198 8.79 3.41 -9.27
CA SER A 198 7.54 2.79 -9.68
C SER A 198 7.69 2.15 -11.06
N ARG A 199 6.66 1.46 -11.53
CA ARG A 199 6.60 0.93 -12.90
C ARG A 199 6.72 2.02 -13.98
N ARG A 200 6.44 3.27 -13.62
CA ARG A 200 6.50 4.43 -14.54
C ARG A 200 7.83 5.16 -14.53
N SER A 201 8.67 4.93 -13.50
CA SER A 201 9.94 5.68 -13.32
C SER A 201 10.84 5.65 -14.54
N HIS A 202 10.95 4.49 -15.22
CA HIS A 202 11.77 4.37 -16.43
C HIS A 202 11.30 5.31 -17.54
N GLU A 203 9.98 5.34 -17.80
CA GLU A 203 9.41 6.18 -18.84
C GLU A 203 9.53 7.67 -18.49
N GLU A 204 9.24 8.03 -17.23
CA GLU A 204 9.33 9.42 -16.76
C GLU A 204 10.77 9.96 -16.83
N VAL A 205 11.77 9.17 -16.40
CA VAL A 205 13.19 9.55 -16.53
C VAL A 205 13.59 9.67 -18.02
N ARG A 206 13.13 8.75 -18.87
CA ARG A 206 13.41 8.81 -20.31
C ARG A 206 12.82 10.07 -20.95
N MET A 207 11.60 10.45 -20.57
CA MET A 207 10.96 11.70 -21.04
C MET A 207 11.74 12.92 -20.56
N ALA A 208 12.07 13.00 -19.26
CA ALA A 208 12.86 14.07 -18.70
C ALA A 208 14.22 14.22 -19.40
N LEU A 209 14.93 13.11 -19.66
CA LEU A 209 16.19 13.13 -20.40
C LEU A 209 16.02 13.59 -21.85
N SER A 210 14.92 13.21 -22.53
CA SER A 210 14.63 13.67 -23.88
C SER A 210 14.40 15.17 -23.93
N ASP A 211 13.61 15.69 -22.98
CA ASP A 211 13.31 17.12 -22.90
C ASP A 211 14.56 17.94 -22.60
N LEU A 212 15.40 17.48 -21.68
CA LEU A 212 16.66 18.13 -21.33
C LEU A 212 17.64 18.15 -22.51
N LYS A 213 17.74 17.08 -23.28
CA LYS A 213 18.57 17.03 -24.50
C LYS A 213 18.11 17.97 -25.61
N ASN A 214 16.84 18.35 -25.62
CA ASN A 214 16.30 19.32 -26.58
C ASN A 214 16.54 20.78 -26.15
N GLN A 215 16.97 21.00 -24.88
CA GLN A 215 17.26 22.33 -24.32
C GLN A 215 18.75 22.68 -24.39
N GLY A 216 19.63 21.71 -24.52
CA GLY A 216 21.09 21.81 -24.58
C GLY A 216 21.69 20.50 -25.03
#